data_f5d5c2f3b367d20a2352d2db8f7b3811
#
_entry.id   f5d5c2f3b367d20a2352d2db8f7b3811
#
_cell.length_a   1.000
_cell.length_b   1.000
_cell.length_c   1.000
_cell.angle_alpha   90.00
_cell.angle_beta   90.00
_cell.angle_gamma   90.00
#
_symmetry.space_group_name_H-M   'P 1'
#
loop_
_entity.id
_entity.type
_entity.pdbx_description
1 polymer ?
#
loop_
_entity_poly.entity_id
_entity_poly.type
_entity_poly.pdbx_seq_one_letter_code
_entity_poly.pdbx_strand_id
1 'polypeptide(L)'
;MSTFYICATPIGNLDDISKRLVDTLNSVDIVYAEDTRRGKKLLSHLDIKKPIYSYFVGNEKSKSNEILKQIKEGKSIALISDAGTPLISDPGEYLVKELIKNNVDIFAIPGPSSVLVALTLSGFDTGKFNFLGFVPKSGKDREKFYHQIKNSEVTSVCFTSPTRIKKDLKEFVNLKLENEIVVCREMTKKFETIYRGDAETLLSDLKDIDIKGEITSVSYTHLTLPTILRV
;
A
#
# COMPACT_ATOMS: atom_id res chain seq x y z
N MET A 1 24.57 6.17 -17.93
CA MET A 1 24.15 7.11 -16.88
C MET A 1 23.63 6.30 -15.71
N SER A 2 24.06 6.61 -14.50
CA SER A 2 23.59 5.94 -13.28
C SER A 2 22.16 6.40 -12.96
N THR A 3 21.28 5.46 -12.69
CA THR A 3 19.84 5.70 -12.61
C THR A 3 19.25 5.00 -11.39
N PHE A 4 18.28 5.61 -10.76
CA PHE A 4 17.53 5.01 -9.66
C PHE A 4 16.10 4.66 -10.09
N TYR A 5 15.68 3.43 -9.81
CA TYR A 5 14.36 2.93 -10.16
C TYR A 5 13.55 2.61 -8.90
N ILE A 6 12.33 3.12 -8.82
CA ILE A 6 11.33 2.75 -7.82
C ILE A 6 10.39 1.76 -8.50
N CYS A 7 10.43 0.50 -8.07
CA CYS A 7 9.77 -0.59 -8.77
C CYS A 7 8.61 -1.16 -7.95
N ALA A 8 7.38 -1.04 -8.44
CA ALA A 8 6.24 -1.72 -7.87
C ALA A 8 6.33 -3.23 -8.10
N THR A 9 5.98 -4.01 -7.07
CA THR A 9 6.00 -5.48 -7.06
C THR A 9 4.59 -6.04 -6.89
N PRO A 10 4.35 -7.32 -7.18
CA PRO A 10 3.05 -7.96 -6.95
C PRO A 10 2.55 -7.82 -5.51
N ILE A 11 1.24 -7.66 -5.34
CA ILE A 11 0.59 -7.62 -4.01
C ILE A 11 0.14 -9.01 -3.52
N GLY A 12 0.34 -10.04 -4.33
CA GLY A 12 -0.03 -11.41 -3.96
C GLY A 12 0.06 -12.41 -5.10
N ASN A 13 -0.18 -12.00 -6.34
CA ASN A 13 -0.13 -12.84 -7.52
C ASN A 13 1.11 -12.49 -8.36
N LEU A 14 1.97 -13.46 -8.59
CA LEU A 14 3.19 -13.26 -9.39
C LEU A 14 2.89 -13.02 -10.89
N ASP A 15 1.70 -13.37 -11.37
CA ASP A 15 1.28 -13.08 -12.74
C ASP A 15 1.00 -11.58 -12.98
N ASP A 16 0.90 -10.78 -11.90
CA ASP A 16 0.79 -9.32 -11.98
C ASP A 16 2.14 -8.63 -12.26
N ILE A 17 3.20 -9.38 -12.53
CA ILE A 17 4.53 -8.85 -12.84
C ILE A 17 4.53 -8.25 -14.24
N SER A 18 4.84 -6.95 -14.32
CA SER A 18 4.99 -6.31 -15.62
C SER A 18 6.30 -6.71 -16.31
N LYS A 19 6.27 -6.83 -17.64
CA LYS A 19 7.49 -7.05 -18.43
C LYS A 19 8.55 -5.98 -18.12
N ARG A 20 8.13 -4.72 -17.95
CA ARG A 20 9.03 -3.60 -17.65
C ARG A 20 9.73 -3.76 -16.31
N LEU A 21 9.06 -4.33 -15.29
CA LEU A 21 9.69 -4.67 -14.02
C LEU A 21 10.82 -5.69 -14.21
N VAL A 22 10.55 -6.78 -14.95
CA VAL A 22 11.54 -7.81 -15.25
C VAL A 22 12.74 -7.23 -15.98
N ASP A 23 12.51 -6.47 -17.05
CA ASP A 23 13.55 -5.84 -17.85
C ASP A 23 14.41 -4.88 -16.99
N THR A 24 13.78 -4.10 -16.12
CA THR A 24 14.47 -3.16 -15.20
C THR A 24 15.32 -3.91 -14.18
N LEU A 25 14.77 -4.92 -13.50
CA LEU A 25 15.51 -5.70 -12.51
C LEU A 25 16.69 -6.46 -13.13
N ASN A 26 16.60 -6.85 -14.40
CA ASN A 26 17.72 -7.43 -15.14
C ASN A 26 18.79 -6.39 -15.49
N SER A 27 18.42 -5.14 -15.74
CA SER A 27 19.34 -4.09 -16.20
C SER A 27 20.12 -3.42 -15.08
N VAL A 28 19.57 -3.35 -13.85
CA VAL A 28 20.23 -2.67 -12.73
C VAL A 28 21.40 -3.48 -12.17
N ASP A 29 22.34 -2.79 -11.52
CA ASP A 29 23.47 -3.43 -10.85
C ASP A 29 23.10 -3.99 -9.47
N ILE A 30 22.20 -3.30 -8.74
CA ILE A 30 21.90 -3.56 -7.34
C ILE A 30 20.40 -3.39 -7.10
N VAL A 31 19.85 -4.24 -6.22
CA VAL A 31 18.48 -4.14 -5.73
C VAL A 31 18.49 -3.84 -4.24
N TYR A 32 17.64 -2.91 -3.80
CA TYR A 32 17.32 -2.67 -2.40
C TYR A 32 15.88 -3.09 -2.13
N ALA A 33 15.63 -3.73 -0.99
CA ALA A 33 14.33 -4.22 -0.58
C ALA A 33 14.10 -4.01 0.92
N GLU A 34 12.86 -3.86 1.34
CA GLU A 34 12.53 -3.77 2.76
C GLU A 34 12.89 -5.07 3.48
N ASP A 35 12.32 -6.20 3.05
CA ASP A 35 12.74 -7.54 3.47
C ASP A 35 13.49 -8.25 2.34
N THR A 36 14.81 -8.40 2.51
CA THR A 36 15.67 -9.07 1.51
C THR A 36 15.28 -10.53 1.26
N ARG A 37 14.58 -11.20 2.19
CA ARG A 37 14.10 -12.58 2.00
C ARG A 37 12.95 -12.60 0.98
N ARG A 38 12.02 -11.64 1.05
CA ARG A 38 10.93 -11.49 0.07
C ARG A 38 11.48 -11.05 -1.28
N GLY A 39 12.38 -10.07 -1.30
CA GLY A 39 13.04 -9.64 -2.52
C GLY A 39 13.81 -10.77 -3.21
N LYS A 40 14.54 -11.61 -2.46
CA LYS A 40 15.22 -12.80 -3.01
C LYS A 40 14.25 -13.81 -3.62
N LYS A 41 13.08 -14.03 -3.01
CA LYS A 41 12.04 -14.92 -3.58
C LYS A 41 11.55 -14.39 -4.92
N LEU A 42 11.28 -13.08 -5.01
CA LEU A 42 10.88 -12.45 -6.27
C LEU A 42 11.96 -12.59 -7.34
N LEU A 43 13.20 -12.22 -7.03
CA LEU A 43 14.31 -12.34 -7.98
C LEU A 43 14.55 -13.79 -8.43
N SER A 44 14.45 -14.75 -7.50
CA SER A 44 14.57 -16.17 -7.81
C SER A 44 13.44 -16.67 -8.72
N HIS A 45 12.19 -16.21 -8.50
CA HIS A 45 11.07 -16.54 -9.38
C HIS A 45 11.27 -16.03 -10.81
N LEU A 46 11.95 -14.89 -10.97
CA LEU A 46 12.26 -14.28 -12.27
C LEU A 46 13.57 -14.78 -12.89
N ASP A 47 14.27 -15.72 -12.24
CA ASP A 47 15.62 -16.17 -12.60
C ASP A 47 16.65 -15.01 -12.70
N ILE A 48 16.50 -14.00 -11.85
CA ILE A 48 17.37 -12.83 -11.80
C ILE A 48 18.37 -12.96 -10.66
N LYS A 49 19.67 -12.85 -10.99
CA LYS A 49 20.78 -12.93 -10.03
C LYS A 49 21.40 -11.55 -9.85
N LYS A 50 20.97 -10.81 -8.83
CA LYS A 50 21.50 -9.48 -8.48
C LYS A 50 21.85 -9.40 -7.00
N PRO A 51 22.87 -8.60 -6.63
CA PRO A 51 23.08 -8.22 -5.25
C PRO A 51 21.81 -7.55 -4.69
N ILE A 52 21.41 -7.97 -3.49
CA ILE A 52 20.24 -7.40 -2.83
C ILE A 52 20.58 -7.01 -1.39
N TYR A 53 20.25 -5.79 -1.02
CA TYR A 53 20.50 -5.20 0.29
C TYR A 53 19.22 -4.69 0.93
N SER A 54 19.22 -4.58 2.26
CA SER A 54 18.06 -4.10 2.99
C SER A 54 17.98 -2.58 3.02
N TYR A 55 16.74 -2.06 2.83
CA TYR A 55 16.37 -0.67 3.04
C TYR A 55 15.04 -0.63 3.80
N PHE A 56 15.06 -0.34 5.10
CA PHE A 56 13.88 -0.38 5.98
C PHE A 56 13.88 0.80 6.95
N VAL A 57 12.73 1.03 7.60
CA VAL A 57 12.63 2.06 8.66
C VAL A 57 13.66 1.80 9.76
N GLY A 58 14.55 2.77 9.99
CA GLY A 58 15.64 2.69 10.95
C GLY A 58 17.04 2.59 10.33
N ASN A 59 17.20 2.18 9.05
CA ASN A 59 18.49 2.25 8.37
C ASN A 59 18.50 3.27 7.21
N GLU A 60 17.41 3.97 6.95
CA GLU A 60 17.19 4.84 5.79
C GLU A 60 18.33 5.84 5.57
N LYS A 61 18.72 6.58 6.62
CA LYS A 61 19.76 7.62 6.50
C LYS A 61 21.12 7.04 6.09
N SER A 62 21.54 5.96 6.74
CA SER A 62 22.79 5.28 6.43
C SER A 62 22.78 4.69 5.02
N LYS A 63 21.70 4.00 4.66
CA LYS A 63 21.56 3.36 3.36
C LYS A 63 21.38 4.36 2.21
N SER A 64 20.73 5.48 2.44
CA SER A 64 20.62 6.54 1.43
C SER A 64 21.99 7.10 1.06
N ASN A 65 22.89 7.29 2.04
CA ASN A 65 24.25 7.72 1.77
C ASN A 65 25.05 6.68 0.97
N GLU A 66 24.87 5.39 1.30
CA GLU A 66 25.48 4.27 0.56
C GLU A 66 24.98 4.22 -0.88
N ILE A 67 23.66 4.33 -1.09
CA ILE A 67 23.03 4.37 -2.42
C ILE A 67 23.55 5.56 -3.23
N LEU A 68 23.60 6.76 -2.67
CA LEU A 68 24.14 7.95 -3.34
C LEU A 68 25.59 7.75 -3.77
N LYS A 69 26.42 7.14 -2.92
CA LYS A 69 27.81 6.81 -3.26
C LYS A 69 27.88 5.85 -4.44
N GLN A 70 27.13 4.77 -4.42
CA GLN A 70 27.08 3.77 -5.49
C GLN A 70 26.60 4.37 -6.83
N ILE A 71 25.61 5.29 -6.78
CA ILE A 71 25.15 6.01 -7.98
C ILE A 71 26.25 6.90 -8.53
N LYS A 72 27.02 7.62 -7.68
CA LYS A 72 28.17 8.41 -8.11
C LYS A 72 29.31 7.57 -8.70
N GLU A 73 29.40 6.31 -8.29
CA GLU A 73 30.32 5.30 -8.86
C GLU A 73 29.79 4.70 -10.18
N GLY A 74 28.67 5.17 -10.70
CA GLY A 74 28.12 4.76 -11.99
C GLY A 74 27.13 3.58 -11.92
N LYS A 75 26.71 3.14 -10.72
CA LYS A 75 25.76 2.04 -10.55
C LYS A 75 24.33 2.46 -10.78
N SER A 76 23.55 1.59 -11.42
CA SER A 76 22.09 1.68 -11.52
C SER A 76 21.45 0.83 -10.42
N ILE A 77 20.44 1.38 -9.75
CA ILE A 77 19.87 0.78 -8.54
C ILE A 77 18.36 0.72 -8.63
N ALA A 78 17.75 -0.38 -8.19
CA ALA A 78 16.31 -0.51 -8.01
C ALA A 78 15.95 -0.61 -6.53
N LEU A 79 14.89 0.09 -6.12
CA LEU A 79 14.20 -0.10 -4.84
C LEU A 79 12.89 -0.84 -5.10
N ILE A 80 12.68 -1.94 -4.39
CA ILE A 80 11.43 -2.70 -4.37
C ILE A 80 10.86 -2.72 -2.95
N SER A 81 9.54 -2.78 -2.82
CA SER A 81 8.84 -3.05 -1.55
C SER A 81 8.54 -4.55 -1.39
N ASP A 82 8.04 -4.91 -0.25
CA ASP A 82 7.59 -6.27 0.04
C ASP A 82 6.36 -6.66 -0.78
N ALA A 83 5.49 -5.67 -1.07
CA ALA A 83 4.28 -5.84 -1.89
C ALA A 83 3.75 -4.47 -2.36
N GLY A 84 3.44 -4.33 -3.63
CA GLY A 84 2.87 -3.11 -4.20
C GLY A 84 3.92 -2.05 -4.55
N THR A 85 3.54 -0.79 -4.37
CA THR A 85 4.33 0.37 -4.78
C THR A 85 5.16 0.89 -3.61
N PRO A 86 6.51 0.92 -3.71
CA PRO A 86 7.37 1.49 -2.68
C PRO A 86 6.96 2.92 -2.29
N LEU A 87 7.29 3.37 -1.11
CA LEU A 87 6.96 4.66 -0.49
C LEU A 87 5.49 4.80 -0.04
N ILE A 88 4.58 3.99 -0.52
CA ILE A 88 3.17 4.06 -0.14
C ILE A 88 2.94 3.22 1.12
N SER A 89 3.10 3.83 2.28
CA SER A 89 3.20 3.19 3.61
C SER A 89 4.46 2.35 3.84
N ASP A 90 5.45 2.51 2.97
CA ASP A 90 6.73 1.82 2.98
C ASP A 90 7.89 2.84 3.09
N PRO A 91 9.11 2.42 3.49
CA PRO A 91 10.27 3.30 3.55
C PRO A 91 10.68 3.79 2.15
N GLY A 92 11.33 4.97 2.10
CA GLY A 92 11.91 5.50 0.86
C GLY A 92 11.76 7.01 0.65
N GLU A 93 10.85 7.66 1.38
CA GLU A 93 10.63 9.13 1.23
C GLU A 93 11.93 9.91 1.47
N TYR A 94 12.68 9.57 2.51
CA TYR A 94 13.97 10.20 2.80
C TYR A 94 14.97 10.00 1.65
N LEU A 95 15.07 8.78 1.12
CA LEU A 95 15.96 8.47 0.00
C LEU A 95 15.63 9.30 -1.23
N VAL A 96 14.35 9.32 -1.64
CA VAL A 96 13.92 10.06 -2.82
C VAL A 96 14.23 11.57 -2.68
N LYS A 97 14.00 12.15 -1.51
CA LYS A 97 14.39 13.55 -1.22
C LYS A 97 15.89 13.79 -1.40
N GLU A 98 16.72 12.88 -0.91
CA GLU A 98 18.19 13.00 -1.05
C GLU A 98 18.66 12.78 -2.50
N LEU A 99 18.05 11.87 -3.24
CA LEU A 99 18.34 11.65 -4.65
C LEU A 99 18.01 12.91 -5.49
N ILE A 100 16.85 13.49 -5.27
CA ILE A 100 16.44 14.75 -5.95
C ILE A 100 17.43 15.87 -5.66
N LYS A 101 17.84 16.08 -4.41
CA LYS A 101 18.84 17.09 -4.03
C LYS A 101 20.20 16.87 -4.70
N ASN A 102 20.54 15.64 -5.04
CA ASN A 102 21.79 15.31 -5.72
C ASN A 102 21.64 15.20 -7.25
N ASN A 103 20.51 15.64 -7.84
CA ASN A 103 20.21 15.61 -9.27
C ASN A 103 20.34 14.21 -9.88
N VAL A 104 19.92 13.19 -9.18
CA VAL A 104 19.88 11.80 -9.67
C VAL A 104 18.62 11.59 -10.48
N ASP A 105 18.75 10.97 -11.65
CA ASP A 105 17.61 10.56 -12.46
C ASP A 105 16.83 9.43 -11.78
N ILE A 106 15.55 9.68 -11.49
CA ILE A 106 14.66 8.72 -10.81
C ILE A 106 13.54 8.34 -11.76
N PHE A 107 13.33 7.03 -11.92
CA PHE A 107 12.24 6.49 -12.72
C PHE A 107 11.35 5.59 -11.88
N ALA A 108 10.03 5.76 -12.01
CA ALA A 108 9.06 4.85 -11.43
C ALA A 108 8.67 3.77 -12.45
N ILE A 109 8.69 2.52 -12.02
CA ILE A 109 8.15 1.38 -12.74
C ILE A 109 6.77 1.10 -12.13
N PRO A 110 5.68 1.52 -12.80
CA PRO A 110 4.33 1.35 -12.26
C PRO A 110 3.94 -0.13 -12.20
N GLY A 111 3.07 -0.45 -11.27
CA GLY A 111 2.60 -1.81 -11.09
C GLY A 111 1.46 -1.91 -10.06
N PRO A 112 1.25 -3.07 -9.46
CA PRO A 112 0.16 -3.32 -8.54
C PRO A 112 0.14 -2.36 -7.34
N SER A 113 -1.08 -2.02 -6.91
CA SER A 113 -1.33 -1.20 -5.71
C SER A 113 -2.59 -1.70 -5.02
N SER A 114 -2.47 -2.15 -3.78
CA SER A 114 -3.62 -2.61 -2.99
C SER A 114 -4.64 -1.50 -2.74
N VAL A 115 -4.20 -0.24 -2.69
CA VAL A 115 -5.08 0.94 -2.56
C VAL A 115 -6.01 1.04 -3.77
N LEU A 116 -5.46 1.00 -4.99
CA LEU A 116 -6.24 1.14 -6.22
C LEU A 116 -7.10 -0.09 -6.49
N VAL A 117 -6.58 -1.30 -6.24
CA VAL A 117 -7.36 -2.54 -6.39
C VAL A 117 -8.54 -2.53 -5.43
N ALA A 118 -8.36 -2.15 -4.15
CA ALA A 118 -9.47 -2.05 -3.20
C ALA A 118 -10.51 -1.01 -3.63
N LEU A 119 -10.08 0.15 -4.13
CA LEU A 119 -10.99 1.17 -4.68
C LEU A 119 -11.82 0.64 -5.84
N THR A 120 -11.21 -0.05 -6.81
CA THR A 120 -11.94 -0.63 -7.95
C THR A 120 -12.92 -1.70 -7.52
N LEU A 121 -12.60 -2.48 -6.47
CA LEU A 121 -13.48 -3.51 -5.93
C LEU A 121 -14.57 -2.96 -5.01
N SER A 122 -14.45 -1.72 -4.52
CA SER A 122 -15.40 -1.15 -3.57
C SER A 122 -16.77 -0.85 -4.19
N GLY A 123 -16.79 -0.38 -5.43
CA GLY A 123 -18.00 0.15 -6.08
C GLY A 123 -18.37 1.56 -5.62
N PHE A 124 -17.55 2.21 -4.81
CA PHE A 124 -17.75 3.58 -4.35
C PHE A 124 -17.26 4.62 -5.36
N ASP A 125 -17.54 5.90 -5.12
CA ASP A 125 -17.00 6.98 -5.93
C ASP A 125 -15.47 6.99 -5.86
N THR A 126 -14.82 6.89 -7.00
CA THR A 126 -13.36 6.89 -7.15
C THR A 126 -12.80 8.18 -7.76
N GLY A 127 -13.67 9.14 -8.09
CA GLY A 127 -13.27 10.41 -8.68
C GLY A 127 -12.37 11.24 -7.75
N LYS A 128 -12.62 11.14 -6.45
CA LYS A 128 -11.76 11.70 -5.39
C LYS A 128 -11.72 10.71 -4.23
N PHE A 129 -10.55 10.52 -3.65
CA PHE A 129 -10.41 9.66 -2.48
C PHE A 129 -9.23 10.09 -1.60
N ASN A 130 -9.28 9.69 -0.33
CA ASN A 130 -8.21 9.84 0.63
C ASN A 130 -7.56 8.48 0.91
N PHE A 131 -6.24 8.38 0.81
CA PHE A 131 -5.50 7.27 1.38
C PHE A 131 -4.93 7.69 2.74
N LEU A 132 -5.34 6.99 3.79
CA LEU A 132 -5.04 7.35 5.18
C LEU A 132 -3.91 6.51 5.81
N GLY A 133 -3.28 5.61 5.03
CA GLY A 133 -2.26 4.71 5.53
C GLY A 133 -2.81 3.67 6.51
N PHE A 134 -2.00 3.25 7.47
CA PHE A 134 -2.41 2.27 8.49
C PHE A 134 -3.26 2.90 9.60
N VAL A 135 -4.36 2.22 9.95
CA VAL A 135 -5.14 2.58 11.15
C VAL A 135 -4.23 2.60 12.39
N PRO A 136 -4.12 3.70 13.14
CA PRO A 136 -3.29 3.77 14.33
C PRO A 136 -3.71 2.75 15.40
N LYS A 137 -2.73 2.23 16.15
CA LYS A 137 -2.97 1.14 17.11
C LYS A 137 -3.87 1.56 18.29
N SER A 138 -3.69 2.78 18.80
CA SER A 138 -4.39 3.29 19.99
C SER A 138 -4.17 4.80 20.16
N GLY A 139 -4.83 5.39 21.16
CA GLY A 139 -4.61 6.76 21.61
C GLY A 139 -5.23 7.82 20.70
N LYS A 140 -4.82 9.07 20.92
CA LYS A 140 -5.37 10.25 20.23
C LYS A 140 -5.25 10.21 18.71
N ASP A 141 -4.21 9.58 18.18
CA ASP A 141 -4.05 9.46 16.74
C ASP A 141 -5.11 8.54 16.12
N ARG A 142 -5.52 7.48 16.85
CA ARG A 142 -6.62 6.62 16.45
C ARG A 142 -7.97 7.36 16.48
N GLU A 143 -8.22 8.17 17.49
CA GLU A 143 -9.42 9.01 17.57
C GLU A 143 -9.48 10.01 16.42
N LYS A 144 -8.38 10.74 16.17
CA LYS A 144 -8.26 11.66 15.03
C LYS A 144 -8.50 10.97 13.70
N PHE A 145 -7.97 9.75 13.53
CA PHE A 145 -8.15 8.97 12.31
C PHE A 145 -9.63 8.70 12.01
N TYR A 146 -10.42 8.27 13.00
CA TYR A 146 -11.85 8.04 12.80
C TYR A 146 -12.64 9.35 12.65
N HIS A 147 -12.25 10.41 13.33
CA HIS A 147 -12.82 11.73 13.07
C HIS A 147 -12.56 12.22 11.64
N GLN A 148 -11.39 11.92 11.10
CA GLN A 148 -11.07 12.26 9.71
C GLN A 148 -11.98 11.46 8.75
N ILE A 149 -12.21 10.18 8.99
CA ILE A 149 -13.15 9.38 8.19
C ILE A 149 -14.57 9.93 8.33
N LYS A 150 -15.00 10.24 9.55
CA LYS A 150 -16.35 10.76 9.83
C LYS A 150 -16.65 12.05 9.05
N ASN A 151 -15.67 12.91 8.95
CA ASN A 151 -15.79 14.22 8.30
C ASN A 151 -15.35 14.21 6.83
N SER A 152 -15.08 13.03 6.28
CA SER A 152 -14.64 12.91 4.88
C SER A 152 -15.86 12.96 3.95
N GLU A 153 -15.82 13.84 2.97
CA GLU A 153 -16.79 13.93 1.88
C GLU A 153 -16.42 13.04 0.68
N VAL A 154 -15.33 12.31 0.78
CA VAL A 154 -14.81 11.45 -0.29
C VAL A 154 -14.48 10.07 0.24
N THR A 155 -14.40 9.11 -0.65
CA THR A 155 -14.00 7.73 -0.33
C THR A 155 -12.68 7.71 0.42
N SER A 156 -12.60 6.95 1.50
CA SER A 156 -11.39 6.79 2.31
C SER A 156 -10.89 5.36 2.24
N VAL A 157 -9.59 5.20 1.98
CA VAL A 157 -8.90 3.91 1.93
C VAL A 157 -7.88 3.85 3.05
N CYS A 158 -7.82 2.73 3.76
CA CYS A 158 -6.82 2.52 4.79
C CYS A 158 -6.35 1.06 4.87
N PHE A 159 -5.18 0.87 5.46
CA PHE A 159 -4.66 -0.45 5.81
C PHE A 159 -4.98 -0.79 7.26
N THR A 160 -5.37 -2.03 7.49
CA THR A 160 -5.54 -2.55 8.83
C THR A 160 -4.96 -3.96 8.95
N SER A 161 -4.87 -4.48 10.17
CA SER A 161 -4.40 -5.84 10.40
C SER A 161 -5.56 -6.79 10.69
N PRO A 162 -5.41 -8.09 10.38
CA PRO A 162 -6.43 -9.09 10.67
C PRO A 162 -6.81 -9.13 12.16
N THR A 163 -5.87 -8.89 13.05
CA THR A 163 -6.12 -8.88 14.50
C THR A 163 -6.89 -7.64 14.97
N ARG A 164 -6.98 -6.60 14.14
CA ARG A 164 -7.60 -5.31 14.52
C ARG A 164 -8.87 -4.99 13.78
N ILE A 165 -9.14 -5.60 12.63
CA ILE A 165 -10.30 -5.26 11.81
C ILE A 165 -11.62 -5.27 12.60
N LYS A 166 -11.85 -6.27 13.45
CA LYS A 166 -13.06 -6.32 14.30
C LYS A 166 -13.12 -5.16 15.30
N LYS A 167 -11.96 -4.73 15.84
CA LYS A 167 -11.88 -3.55 16.71
C LYS A 167 -12.11 -2.27 15.91
N ASP A 168 -11.61 -2.22 14.68
CA ASP A 168 -11.78 -1.08 13.80
C ASP A 168 -13.26 -0.91 13.44
N LEU A 169 -13.97 -1.97 13.07
CA LEU A 169 -15.41 -1.93 12.81
C LEU A 169 -16.23 -1.54 14.05
N LYS A 170 -15.85 -1.98 15.25
CA LYS A 170 -16.49 -1.56 16.50
C LYS A 170 -16.41 -0.04 16.72
N GLU A 171 -15.31 0.60 16.30
CA GLU A 171 -15.21 2.06 16.39
C GLU A 171 -16.19 2.78 15.46
N PHE A 172 -16.44 2.24 14.26
CA PHE A 172 -17.48 2.79 13.39
C PHE A 172 -18.87 2.73 14.07
N VAL A 173 -19.21 1.61 14.71
CA VAL A 173 -20.46 1.46 15.46
C VAL A 173 -20.53 2.43 16.64
N ASN A 174 -19.47 2.49 17.47
CA ASN A 174 -19.40 3.34 18.65
C ASN A 174 -19.56 4.83 18.31
N LEU A 175 -18.97 5.27 17.21
CA LEU A 175 -19.01 6.64 16.74
C LEU A 175 -20.25 6.95 15.88
N LYS A 176 -21.15 5.95 15.70
CA LYS A 176 -22.34 6.03 14.84
C LYS A 176 -22.01 6.57 13.45
N LEU A 177 -21.01 5.95 12.83
CA LEU A 177 -20.61 6.28 11.47
C LEU A 177 -21.52 5.52 10.50
N GLU A 178 -22.31 6.25 9.73
CA GLU A 178 -23.21 5.71 8.70
C GLU A 178 -22.48 5.43 7.39
N ASN A 179 -21.27 4.86 7.49
CA ASN A 179 -20.46 4.55 6.32
C ASN A 179 -20.80 3.16 5.78
N GLU A 180 -20.89 3.06 4.47
CA GLU A 180 -20.67 1.79 3.80
C GLU A 180 -19.19 1.45 3.81
N ILE A 181 -18.87 0.19 4.07
CA ILE A 181 -17.50 -0.30 4.23
C ILE A 181 -17.30 -1.50 3.34
N VAL A 182 -16.15 -1.54 2.67
CA VAL A 182 -15.66 -2.71 1.96
C VAL A 182 -14.35 -3.16 2.58
N VAL A 183 -14.29 -4.40 3.03
CA VAL A 183 -13.09 -5.02 3.59
C VAL A 183 -12.53 -5.99 2.56
N CYS A 184 -11.42 -5.61 1.93
CA CYS A 184 -10.70 -6.42 0.96
C CYS A 184 -9.61 -7.20 1.67
N ARG A 185 -9.72 -8.52 1.69
CA ARG A 185 -8.77 -9.41 2.33
C ARG A 185 -8.03 -10.23 1.29
N GLU A 186 -6.69 -10.33 1.42
CA GLU A 186 -5.83 -11.19 0.61
C GLU A 186 -6.05 -11.02 -0.91
N MET A 187 -6.21 -9.77 -1.36
CA MET A 187 -6.43 -9.43 -2.78
C MET A 187 -5.37 -10.05 -3.67
N THR A 188 -5.79 -10.53 -4.83
CA THR A 188 -4.99 -11.26 -5.85
C THR A 188 -4.47 -12.63 -5.41
N LYS A 189 -4.68 -13.05 -4.15
CA LYS A 189 -4.21 -14.33 -3.62
C LYS A 189 -5.31 -15.39 -3.65
N LYS A 190 -4.93 -16.66 -3.44
CA LYS A 190 -5.83 -17.82 -3.45
C LYS A 190 -7.07 -17.67 -2.54
N PHE A 191 -6.94 -16.95 -1.44
CA PHE A 191 -8.01 -16.75 -0.45
C PHE A 191 -8.54 -15.33 -0.43
N GLU A 192 -8.53 -14.66 -1.59
CA GLU A 192 -9.16 -13.35 -1.74
C GLU A 192 -10.62 -13.40 -1.28
N THR A 193 -10.97 -12.45 -0.44
CA THR A 193 -12.34 -12.31 0.07
C THR A 193 -12.70 -10.85 0.21
N ILE A 194 -13.86 -10.47 -0.30
CA ILE A 194 -14.36 -9.10 -0.24
C ILE A 194 -15.68 -9.10 0.54
N TYR A 195 -15.67 -8.44 1.69
CA TYR A 195 -16.85 -8.23 2.52
C TYR A 195 -17.40 -6.82 2.29
N ARG A 196 -18.73 -6.67 2.23
CA ARG A 196 -19.42 -5.40 1.98
C ARG A 196 -20.58 -5.22 2.92
N GLY A 197 -20.77 -4.01 3.43
CA GLY A 197 -21.89 -3.65 4.29
C GLY A 197 -21.55 -2.51 5.25
N ASP A 198 -22.48 -2.20 6.13
CA ASP A 198 -22.19 -1.34 7.26
C ASP A 198 -21.34 -2.07 8.34
N ALA A 199 -20.92 -1.32 9.35
CA ALA A 199 -20.02 -1.87 10.38
C ALA A 199 -20.69 -2.97 11.22
N GLU A 200 -22.00 -2.93 11.46
CA GLU A 200 -22.73 -3.92 12.27
C GLU A 200 -22.86 -5.23 11.50
N THR A 201 -23.25 -5.15 10.23
CA THR A 201 -23.31 -6.30 9.31
C THR A 201 -21.96 -6.98 9.21
N LEU A 202 -20.90 -6.21 8.95
CA LEU A 202 -19.54 -6.75 8.84
C LEU A 202 -19.04 -7.38 10.15
N LEU A 203 -19.39 -6.82 11.30
CA LEU A 203 -19.07 -7.44 12.59
C LEU A 203 -19.77 -8.77 12.79
N SER A 204 -21.02 -8.89 12.36
CA SER A 204 -21.78 -10.14 12.37
C SER A 204 -21.14 -11.18 11.46
N ASP A 205 -20.85 -10.82 10.22
CA ASP A 205 -20.25 -11.72 9.21
C ASP A 205 -18.88 -12.24 9.64
N LEU A 206 -18.08 -11.38 10.29
CA LEU A 206 -16.74 -11.71 10.70
C LEU A 206 -16.64 -12.35 12.10
N LYS A 207 -17.77 -12.49 12.83
CA LYS A 207 -17.79 -12.89 14.26
C LYS A 207 -16.96 -14.13 14.55
N ASP A 208 -17.22 -15.21 13.81
CA ASP A 208 -16.64 -16.53 14.06
C ASP A 208 -15.47 -16.85 13.10
N ILE A 209 -15.02 -15.86 12.31
CA ILE A 209 -13.94 -16.05 11.35
C ILE A 209 -12.59 -15.70 12.00
N ASP A 210 -11.64 -16.62 11.97
CA ASP A 210 -10.23 -16.35 12.28
C ASP A 210 -9.59 -15.65 11.07
N ILE A 211 -9.59 -14.31 11.12
CA ILE A 211 -9.13 -13.48 10.00
C ILE A 211 -7.61 -13.48 9.96
N LYS A 212 -7.03 -13.87 8.82
CA LYS A 212 -5.59 -13.88 8.54
C LYS A 212 -5.31 -13.14 7.24
N GLY A 213 -4.05 -12.69 7.09
CA GLY A 213 -3.55 -12.08 5.86
C GLY A 213 -3.63 -10.56 5.88
N GLU A 214 -3.47 -9.96 4.72
CA GLU A 214 -3.42 -8.51 4.54
C GLU A 214 -4.81 -7.96 4.26
N ILE A 215 -5.11 -6.78 4.82
CA ILE A 215 -6.44 -6.16 4.72
C ILE A 215 -6.30 -4.71 4.29
N THR A 216 -7.03 -4.36 3.23
CA THR A 216 -7.32 -2.98 2.85
C THR A 216 -8.80 -2.72 3.05
N SER A 217 -9.14 -1.66 3.78
CA SER A 217 -10.51 -1.25 4.01
C SER A 217 -10.82 0.03 3.24
N VAL A 218 -11.99 0.07 2.62
CA VAL A 218 -12.53 1.25 1.93
C VAL A 218 -13.81 1.64 2.62
N SER A 219 -13.99 2.92 2.92
CA SER A 219 -15.20 3.45 3.51
C SER A 219 -15.70 4.68 2.76
N TYR A 220 -17.02 4.79 2.65
CA TYR A 220 -17.69 5.90 1.99
C TYR A 220 -18.91 6.32 2.78
N THR A 221 -19.10 7.62 2.97
CA THR A 221 -20.30 8.18 3.55
C THR A 221 -21.18 8.65 2.40
N HIS A 222 -22.37 8.05 2.25
CA HIS A 222 -23.39 8.62 1.38
C HIS A 222 -23.90 9.91 2.03
N LEU A 223 -23.33 11.03 1.65
CA LEU A 223 -24.04 12.29 1.85
C LEU A 223 -25.28 12.19 0.96
N THR A 224 -26.45 11.98 1.56
CA THR A 224 -27.71 12.13 0.86
C THR A 224 -27.77 13.58 0.37
N LEU A 225 -27.35 13.81 -0.86
CA LEU A 225 -27.71 15.05 -1.54
C LEU A 225 -29.23 15.12 -1.50
N PRO A 226 -29.82 16.23 -1.03
CA PRO A 226 -31.25 16.40 -1.13
C PRO A 226 -31.62 16.18 -2.59
N THR A 227 -32.57 15.30 -2.84
CA THR A 227 -33.05 14.95 -4.18
C THR A 227 -33.41 16.27 -4.88
N ILE A 228 -32.47 16.77 -5.70
CA ILE A 228 -32.82 17.85 -6.62
C ILE A 228 -33.71 17.16 -7.66
N LEU A 229 -35.00 17.31 -7.47
CA LEU A 229 -36.00 16.99 -8.47
C LEU A 229 -35.51 17.62 -9.79
N ARG A 230 -35.11 16.79 -10.72
CA ARG A 230 -34.94 17.20 -12.12
C ARG A 230 -36.36 17.52 -12.61
N VAL A 231 -36.68 18.80 -12.72
CA VAL A 231 -37.80 19.31 -13.50
C VAL A 231 -37.45 19.20 -14.98
#